data_2c9a7a8809d0b9092f461e4515ffb250
#
_entry.id   2c9a7a8809d0b9092f461e4515ffb250
#
_cell.length_a   1.000
_cell.length_b   1.000
_cell.length_c   1.000
_cell.angle_alpha   90.00
_cell.angle_beta   90.00
_cell.angle_gamma   90.00
#
_symmetry.space_group_name_H-M   'P 1'
#
loop_
_entity.id
_entity.type
_entity.pdbx_description
1 polymer ?
#
loop_
_entity_poly.entity_id
_entity_poly.type
_entity_poly.pdbx_seq_one_letter_code
_entity_poly.pdbx_strand_id
1 'polypeptide(L)'
;MAGSCPVIDEFAKEYLHDDLRWIREAVLWKLDGLCEYDIRRPLTPTGTNLLGLIKHLATWEARYFGEVFGRPFPEPLPRWDDEAASGTDLWATEHETREEIIDFYRRVCEHSDATIDALPIDAPGYVPWWPRPDVKLFNIMVHILTETNRHAGHADILREQLDGAVGTDPQSAAWPDYDAAYWENRRAKIEQAASAADPARA
;
A
#
# COMPACT_ATOMS: atom_id res chain seq x y z
N MET A 1 -0.82 -30.38 34.63
CA MET A 1 -1.49 -29.52 33.69
C MET A 1 -0.44 -28.58 33.10
N ALA A 2 0.04 -28.89 31.92
CA ALA A 2 0.97 -28.00 31.21
C ALA A 2 0.15 -26.78 30.75
N GLY A 3 0.45 -25.63 31.34
CA GLY A 3 -0.09 -24.37 30.84
C GLY A 3 0.37 -24.20 29.38
N SER A 4 -0.56 -24.11 28.44
CA SER A 4 -0.22 -23.73 27.08
C SER A 4 0.39 -22.34 27.16
N CYS A 5 1.64 -22.23 26.70
CA CYS A 5 2.26 -20.96 26.44
C CYS A 5 1.27 -20.14 25.55
N PRO A 6 1.00 -18.85 25.81
CA PRO A 6 0.15 -18.06 24.96
C PRO A 6 0.69 -18.18 23.54
N VAL A 7 -0.18 -18.56 22.62
CA VAL A 7 0.21 -18.92 21.28
C VAL A 7 0.64 -17.61 20.60
N ILE A 8 1.93 -17.44 20.41
CA ILE A 8 2.54 -16.30 19.69
C ILE A 8 1.77 -16.03 18.37
N ASP A 9 1.16 -17.05 17.83
CA ASP A 9 0.43 -17.07 16.57
C ASP A 9 -0.83 -16.16 16.56
N GLU A 10 -1.65 -16.20 17.62
CA GLU A 10 -2.84 -15.33 17.73
C GLU A 10 -2.43 -13.87 17.88
N PHE A 11 -1.46 -13.58 18.74
CA PHE A 11 -0.91 -12.24 18.91
C PHE A 11 -0.29 -11.71 17.60
N ALA A 12 0.47 -12.54 16.90
CA ALA A 12 1.09 -12.15 15.63
C ALA A 12 0.04 -11.86 14.55
N LYS A 13 -1.05 -12.65 14.51
CA LYS A 13 -2.15 -12.46 13.57
C LYS A 13 -2.87 -11.12 13.82
N GLU A 14 -3.25 -10.87 15.07
CA GLU A 14 -3.90 -9.60 15.46
C GLU A 14 -3.01 -8.40 15.09
N TYR A 15 -1.74 -8.44 15.50
CA TYR A 15 -0.82 -7.33 15.27
C TYR A 15 -0.61 -7.03 13.80
N LEU A 16 -0.40 -8.05 12.96
CA LEU A 16 -0.25 -7.89 11.51
C LEU A 16 -1.54 -7.37 10.86
N HIS A 17 -2.71 -7.79 11.38
CA HIS A 17 -4.00 -7.36 10.86
C HIS A 17 -4.29 -5.89 11.20
N ASP A 18 -3.99 -5.48 12.43
CA ASP A 18 -4.15 -4.09 12.85
C ASP A 18 -3.21 -3.15 12.10
N ASP A 19 -1.94 -3.53 11.92
CA ASP A 19 -0.99 -2.77 11.11
C ASP A 19 -1.45 -2.66 9.65
N LEU A 20 -2.01 -3.74 9.08
CA LEU A 20 -2.54 -3.72 7.72
C LEU A 20 -3.75 -2.77 7.60
N ARG A 21 -4.67 -2.79 8.55
CA ARG A 21 -5.80 -1.86 8.59
C ARG A 21 -5.34 -0.41 8.67
N TRP A 22 -4.39 -0.14 9.54
CA TRP A 22 -3.84 1.20 9.71
C TRP A 22 -3.19 1.73 8.44
N ILE A 23 -2.34 0.94 7.77
CA ILE A 23 -1.64 1.40 6.57
C ILE A 23 -2.58 1.57 5.37
N ARG A 24 -3.68 0.80 5.27
CA ARG A 24 -4.70 0.96 4.23
C ARG A 24 -5.38 2.34 4.34
N GLU A 25 -5.74 2.77 5.54
CA GLU A 25 -6.30 4.11 5.77
C GLU A 25 -5.30 5.21 5.44
N ALA A 26 -4.03 5.03 5.84
CA ALA A 26 -2.98 5.98 5.53
C ALA A 26 -2.79 6.16 4.01
N VAL A 27 -2.85 5.08 3.22
CA VAL A 27 -2.72 5.15 1.76
C VAL A 27 -3.94 5.85 1.14
N LEU A 28 -5.16 5.57 1.60
CA LEU A 28 -6.38 6.25 1.13
C LEU A 28 -6.35 7.75 1.41
N TRP A 29 -5.88 8.14 2.59
CA TRP A 29 -5.74 9.55 2.95
C TRP A 29 -4.86 10.34 1.96
N LYS A 30 -3.92 9.69 1.28
CA LYS A 30 -3.06 10.37 0.28
C LYS A 30 -3.82 10.93 -0.92
N LEU A 31 -5.08 10.57 -1.11
CA LEU A 31 -5.94 11.12 -2.15
C LEU A 31 -6.76 12.33 -1.67
N ASP A 32 -6.89 12.54 -0.36
CA ASP A 32 -7.79 13.53 0.21
C ASP A 32 -7.40 14.96 -0.16
N GLY A 33 -8.39 15.76 -0.61
CA GLY A 33 -8.20 17.15 -0.97
C GLY A 33 -7.51 17.40 -2.31
N LEU A 34 -6.97 16.39 -2.98
CA LEU A 34 -6.37 16.52 -4.29
C LEU A 34 -7.43 16.48 -5.40
N CYS A 35 -7.18 17.21 -6.51
CA CYS A 35 -8.04 17.19 -7.68
C CYS A 35 -7.84 15.90 -8.52
N GLU A 36 -8.80 15.63 -9.43
CA GLU A 36 -8.76 14.44 -10.31
C GLU A 36 -7.48 14.36 -11.15
N TYR A 37 -7.02 15.48 -11.67
CA TYR A 37 -5.81 15.52 -12.47
C TYR A 37 -4.57 15.12 -11.67
N ASP A 38 -4.42 15.65 -10.46
CA ASP A 38 -3.22 15.41 -9.64
C ASP A 38 -3.11 13.97 -9.14
N ILE A 39 -4.22 13.31 -8.82
CA ILE A 39 -4.17 11.91 -8.39
C ILE A 39 -3.94 10.92 -9.54
N ARG A 40 -4.16 11.34 -10.82
CA ARG A 40 -4.13 10.47 -12.01
C ARG A 40 -2.92 10.69 -12.91
N ARG A 41 -2.38 11.92 -12.95
CA ARG A 41 -1.27 12.23 -13.84
C ARG A 41 0.00 11.46 -13.47
N PRO A 42 0.85 11.12 -14.44
CA PRO A 42 2.13 10.49 -14.16
C PRO A 42 3.04 11.45 -13.38
N LEU A 43 3.50 11.03 -12.22
CA LEU A 43 4.37 11.81 -11.34
C LEU A 43 5.84 11.34 -11.40
N THR A 44 6.09 10.24 -12.10
CA THR A 44 7.43 9.69 -12.34
C THR A 44 7.61 9.35 -13.82
N PRO A 45 8.84 9.19 -14.32
CA PRO A 45 9.07 8.76 -15.70
C PRO A 45 8.42 7.42 -16.08
N THR A 46 8.15 6.56 -15.09
CA THR A 46 7.49 5.25 -15.29
C THR A 46 5.97 5.31 -15.13
N GLY A 47 5.41 6.51 -14.84
CA GLY A 47 3.97 6.72 -14.80
C GLY A 47 3.31 6.52 -13.43
N THR A 48 4.08 6.33 -12.36
CA THR A 48 3.51 6.16 -11.01
C THR A 48 2.60 7.36 -10.65
N ASN A 49 1.40 7.06 -10.18
CA ASN A 49 0.39 8.03 -9.77
C ASN A 49 -0.41 7.51 -8.57
N LEU A 50 -1.02 8.42 -7.80
CA LEU A 50 -1.65 8.06 -6.53
C LEU A 50 -2.85 7.12 -6.69
N LEU A 51 -3.74 7.40 -7.64
CA LEU A 51 -4.95 6.57 -7.84
C LEU A 51 -4.62 5.19 -8.39
N GLY A 52 -3.60 5.09 -9.25
CA GLY A 52 -3.06 3.82 -9.75
C GLY A 52 -2.49 2.95 -8.63
N LEU A 53 -1.82 3.54 -7.63
CA LEU A 53 -1.34 2.79 -6.48
C LEU A 53 -2.49 2.15 -5.68
N ILE A 54 -3.61 2.86 -5.49
CA ILE A 54 -4.80 2.32 -4.81
C ILE A 54 -5.40 1.16 -5.62
N LYS A 55 -5.56 1.33 -6.93
CA LYS A 55 -6.09 0.30 -7.82
C LYS A 55 -5.21 -0.95 -7.83
N HIS A 56 -3.89 -0.77 -7.85
CA HIS A 56 -2.90 -1.84 -7.77
C HIS A 56 -3.03 -2.62 -6.45
N LEU A 57 -3.02 -1.91 -5.32
CA LEU A 57 -3.16 -2.54 -4.00
C LEU A 57 -4.47 -3.32 -3.90
N ALA A 58 -5.59 -2.74 -4.34
CA ALA A 58 -6.88 -3.42 -4.37
C ALA A 58 -6.83 -4.72 -5.17
N THR A 59 -6.31 -4.68 -6.39
CA THR A 59 -6.25 -5.83 -7.29
C THR A 59 -5.44 -6.98 -6.71
N TRP A 60 -4.26 -6.70 -6.16
CA TRP A 60 -3.40 -7.76 -5.63
C TRP A 60 -3.83 -8.24 -4.26
N GLU A 61 -4.35 -7.38 -3.42
CA GLU A 61 -4.89 -7.79 -2.12
C GLU A 61 -6.07 -8.75 -2.28
N ALA A 62 -7.01 -8.45 -3.22
CA ALA A 62 -8.12 -9.34 -3.54
C ALA A 62 -7.68 -10.74 -4.00
N ARG A 63 -6.57 -10.83 -4.74
CA ARG A 63 -6.01 -12.12 -5.16
C ARG A 63 -5.36 -12.87 -4.01
N TYR A 64 -4.50 -12.20 -3.25
CA TYR A 64 -3.73 -12.84 -2.21
C TYR A 64 -4.58 -13.34 -1.05
N PHE A 65 -5.58 -12.57 -0.59
CA PHE A 65 -6.49 -13.05 0.45
C PHE A 65 -7.69 -13.82 -0.09
N GLY A 66 -7.96 -13.73 -1.39
CA GLY A 66 -9.04 -14.43 -2.05
C GLY A 66 -8.61 -15.74 -2.71
N GLU A 67 -8.02 -15.65 -3.89
CA GLU A 67 -7.70 -16.83 -4.74
C GLU A 67 -6.77 -17.82 -4.04
N VAL A 68 -5.75 -17.31 -3.33
CA VAL A 68 -4.74 -18.14 -2.65
C VAL A 68 -5.33 -19.05 -1.58
N PHE A 69 -6.44 -18.65 -0.95
CA PHE A 69 -7.12 -19.43 0.10
C PHE A 69 -8.45 -20.05 -0.33
N GLY A 70 -8.73 -20.11 -1.65
CA GLY A 70 -9.97 -20.66 -2.17
C GLY A 70 -11.21 -19.85 -1.78
N ARG A 71 -11.05 -18.57 -1.50
CA ARG A 71 -12.10 -17.60 -1.14
C ARG A 71 -12.14 -16.44 -2.14
N PRO A 72 -12.30 -16.69 -3.45
CA PRO A 72 -12.13 -15.67 -4.48
C PRO A 72 -13.03 -14.46 -4.20
N PHE A 73 -12.50 -13.27 -4.51
CA PHE A 73 -13.29 -12.05 -4.45
C PHE A 73 -14.49 -12.16 -5.40
N PRO A 74 -15.70 -11.72 -5.00
CA PRO A 74 -16.92 -12.01 -5.76
C PRO A 74 -17.04 -11.28 -7.11
N GLU A 75 -16.26 -10.23 -7.30
CA GLU A 75 -16.21 -9.49 -8.57
C GLU A 75 -15.07 -10.01 -9.45
N PRO A 76 -15.22 -9.99 -10.80
CA PRO A 76 -14.18 -10.47 -11.69
C PRO A 76 -12.94 -9.59 -11.64
N LEU A 77 -11.78 -10.23 -11.53
CA LEU A 77 -10.46 -9.57 -11.64
C LEU A 77 -9.81 -9.94 -12.97
N PRO A 78 -9.02 -9.04 -13.58
CA PRO A 78 -8.17 -9.42 -14.70
C PRO A 78 -7.28 -10.60 -14.32
N ARG A 79 -7.06 -11.56 -15.19
CA ARG A 79 -6.18 -12.69 -14.87
C ARG A 79 -4.74 -12.19 -14.69
N TRP A 80 -4.03 -12.74 -13.71
CA TRP A 80 -2.64 -12.37 -13.41
C TRP A 80 -1.66 -12.78 -14.55
N ASP A 81 -2.03 -13.77 -15.37
CA ASP A 81 -1.26 -14.30 -16.51
C ASP A 81 -1.75 -13.76 -17.87
N ASP A 82 -2.65 -12.79 -17.88
CA ASP A 82 -3.11 -12.13 -19.10
C ASP A 82 -2.17 -10.97 -19.46
N GLU A 83 -1.40 -11.15 -20.53
CA GLU A 83 -0.49 -10.13 -21.03
C GLU A 83 -1.21 -8.83 -21.41
N ALA A 84 -2.46 -8.89 -21.89
CA ALA A 84 -3.25 -7.72 -22.25
C ALA A 84 -3.70 -6.91 -21.01
N ALA A 85 -3.80 -7.56 -19.87
CA ALA A 85 -4.11 -6.92 -18.59
C ALA A 85 -2.87 -6.46 -17.81
N SER A 86 -1.66 -6.78 -18.30
CA SER A 86 -0.42 -6.44 -17.59
C SER A 86 -0.26 -4.94 -17.41
N GLY A 87 -0.13 -4.50 -16.15
CA GLY A 87 0.05 -3.09 -15.77
C GLY A 87 -1.21 -2.22 -15.85
N THR A 88 -2.38 -2.79 -16.23
CA THR A 88 -3.64 -2.03 -16.28
C THR A 88 -4.17 -1.66 -14.89
N ASP A 89 -3.67 -2.33 -13.87
CA ASP A 89 -3.91 -2.04 -12.46
C ASP A 89 -3.12 -0.84 -11.93
N LEU A 90 -2.10 -0.37 -12.67
CA LEU A 90 -1.21 0.73 -12.22
C LEU A 90 -1.70 2.14 -12.58
N TRP A 91 -2.83 2.25 -13.25
CA TRP A 91 -3.43 3.54 -13.63
C TRP A 91 -4.95 3.42 -13.82
N ALA A 92 -5.65 4.53 -13.64
CA ALA A 92 -7.08 4.61 -13.84
C ALA A 92 -7.38 5.20 -15.23
N THR A 93 -8.26 4.53 -15.99
CA THR A 93 -8.76 5.05 -17.28
C THR A 93 -9.70 6.25 -17.05
N GLU A 94 -10.04 6.98 -18.13
CA GLU A 94 -11.01 8.07 -18.08
C GLU A 94 -12.44 7.62 -17.73
N HIS A 95 -12.71 6.31 -17.79
CA HIS A 95 -14.02 5.71 -17.50
C HIS A 95 -14.13 5.16 -16.06
N GLU A 96 -13.03 5.08 -15.34
CA GLU A 96 -12.99 4.64 -13.94
C GLU A 96 -12.98 5.88 -13.03
N THR A 97 -13.99 6.04 -12.20
CA THR A 97 -14.04 7.17 -11.25
C THR A 97 -13.17 6.91 -10.01
N ARG A 98 -12.80 8.00 -9.31
CA ARG A 98 -12.12 7.92 -8.01
C ARG A 98 -12.93 7.11 -7.02
N GLU A 99 -14.21 7.41 -6.96
CA GLU A 99 -15.15 6.79 -6.04
C GLU A 99 -15.24 5.27 -6.27
N GLU A 100 -15.36 4.84 -7.53
CA GLU A 100 -15.40 3.41 -7.87
C GLU A 100 -14.13 2.67 -7.45
N ILE A 101 -12.96 3.27 -7.64
CA ILE A 101 -11.67 2.66 -7.26
C ILE A 101 -11.52 2.60 -5.74
N ILE A 102 -11.88 3.66 -5.02
CA ILE A 102 -11.83 3.69 -3.55
C ILE A 102 -12.83 2.68 -2.97
N ASP A 103 -14.05 2.64 -3.48
CA ASP A 103 -15.07 1.70 -3.02
C ASP A 103 -14.69 0.25 -3.34
N PHE A 104 -14.09 0.00 -4.50
CA PHE A 104 -13.52 -1.32 -4.80
C PHE A 104 -12.45 -1.71 -3.79
N TYR A 105 -11.50 -0.81 -3.48
CA TYR A 105 -10.47 -1.09 -2.49
C TYR A 105 -11.06 -1.37 -1.11
N ARG A 106 -12.04 -0.62 -0.66
CA ARG A 106 -12.72 -0.85 0.63
C ARG A 106 -13.40 -2.22 0.68
N ARG A 107 -14.13 -2.61 -0.37
CA ARG A 107 -14.74 -3.94 -0.46
C ARG A 107 -13.71 -5.06 -0.45
N VAL A 108 -12.57 -4.83 -1.10
CA VAL A 108 -11.44 -5.78 -1.05
C VAL A 108 -10.88 -5.89 0.36
N CYS A 109 -10.68 -4.78 1.06
CA CYS A 109 -10.22 -4.79 2.45
C CYS A 109 -11.17 -5.56 3.36
N GLU A 110 -12.49 -5.33 3.24
CA GLU A 110 -13.52 -6.06 3.99
C GLU A 110 -13.49 -7.58 3.70
N HIS A 111 -13.32 -7.96 2.43
CA HIS A 111 -13.20 -9.37 2.04
C HIS A 111 -11.91 -10.01 2.58
N SER A 112 -10.80 -9.29 2.55
CA SER A 112 -9.51 -9.71 3.09
C SER A 112 -9.60 -9.89 4.60
N ASP A 113 -10.21 -8.94 5.30
CA ASP A 113 -10.44 -9.01 6.75
C ASP A 113 -11.29 -10.24 7.11
N ALA A 114 -12.37 -10.48 6.37
CA ALA A 114 -13.20 -11.67 6.57
C ALA A 114 -12.44 -13.00 6.30
N THR A 115 -11.45 -12.99 5.40
CA THR A 115 -10.58 -14.15 5.18
C THR A 115 -9.58 -14.33 6.32
N ILE A 116 -8.94 -13.24 6.77
CA ILE A 116 -8.02 -13.27 7.90
C ILE A 116 -8.74 -13.74 9.17
N ASP A 117 -9.94 -13.23 9.44
CA ASP A 117 -10.71 -13.59 10.63
C ASP A 117 -11.13 -15.08 10.61
N ALA A 118 -11.50 -15.59 9.45
CA ALA A 118 -12.00 -16.98 9.31
C ALA A 118 -10.89 -18.05 9.37
N LEU A 119 -9.64 -17.71 9.12
CA LEU A 119 -8.56 -18.67 8.96
C LEU A 119 -7.53 -18.58 10.10
N PRO A 120 -6.97 -19.71 10.58
CA PRO A 120 -5.83 -19.67 11.47
C PRO A 120 -4.60 -19.14 10.74
N ILE A 121 -3.66 -18.52 11.47
CA ILE A 121 -2.45 -17.89 10.91
C ILE A 121 -1.58 -18.86 10.09
N ASP A 122 -1.65 -20.14 10.39
CA ASP A 122 -0.93 -21.21 9.70
C ASP A 122 -1.76 -21.90 8.61
N ALA A 123 -2.96 -21.39 8.27
CA ALA A 123 -3.79 -21.92 7.20
C ALA A 123 -2.99 -22.03 5.89
N PRO A 124 -3.05 -23.19 5.20
CA PRO A 124 -2.33 -23.38 3.96
C PRO A 124 -2.96 -22.58 2.81
N GLY A 125 -2.11 -22.04 1.95
CA GLY A 125 -2.50 -21.36 0.71
C GLY A 125 -1.56 -21.73 -0.43
N TYR A 126 -1.94 -21.35 -1.66
CA TYR A 126 -1.17 -21.64 -2.86
C TYR A 126 -1.09 -20.42 -3.79
N VAL A 127 0.14 -19.95 -4.06
CA VAL A 127 0.40 -18.79 -4.94
C VAL A 127 1.06 -19.30 -6.24
N PRO A 128 0.29 -19.54 -7.32
CA PRO A 128 0.79 -20.22 -8.52
C PRO A 128 1.90 -19.47 -9.26
N TRP A 129 2.05 -18.17 -9.07
CA TRP A 129 3.07 -17.35 -9.72
C TRP A 129 4.35 -17.15 -8.86
N TRP A 130 4.44 -17.78 -7.68
CA TRP A 130 5.65 -17.72 -6.87
C TRP A 130 6.57 -18.93 -7.12
N PRO A 131 7.90 -18.75 -7.04
CA PRO A 131 8.85 -19.86 -7.11
C PRO A 131 8.67 -20.90 -6.01
N ARG A 132 8.10 -20.50 -4.86
CA ARG A 132 7.69 -21.36 -3.75
C ARG A 132 6.20 -21.13 -3.51
N PRO A 133 5.35 -21.88 -4.20
CA PRO A 133 3.93 -21.59 -4.24
C PRO A 133 3.16 -21.96 -2.97
N ASP A 134 3.65 -22.95 -2.20
CA ASP A 134 3.03 -23.37 -0.94
C ASP A 134 3.33 -22.33 0.15
N VAL A 135 2.29 -21.73 0.68
CA VAL A 135 2.36 -20.65 1.66
C VAL A 135 1.42 -20.90 2.83
N LYS A 136 1.53 -20.09 3.85
CA LYS A 136 0.58 -19.97 4.96
C LYS A 136 -0.03 -18.57 4.96
N LEU A 137 -1.14 -18.39 5.66
CA LEU A 137 -1.76 -17.07 5.86
C LEU A 137 -0.74 -16.06 6.39
N PHE A 138 0.11 -16.46 7.34
CA PHE A 138 1.22 -15.64 7.84
C PHE A 138 2.08 -15.05 6.71
N ASN A 139 2.46 -15.86 5.72
CA ASN A 139 3.31 -15.40 4.62
C ASN A 139 2.59 -14.32 3.79
N ILE A 140 1.29 -14.50 3.56
CA ILE A 140 0.48 -13.56 2.78
C ILE A 140 0.23 -12.27 3.58
N MET A 141 -0.06 -12.35 4.87
CA MET A 141 -0.21 -11.17 5.73
C MET A 141 1.08 -10.31 5.73
N VAL A 142 2.24 -10.94 5.94
CA VAL A 142 3.54 -10.25 5.90
C VAL A 142 3.81 -9.66 4.51
N HIS A 143 3.50 -10.43 3.44
CA HIS A 143 3.72 -9.97 2.07
C HIS A 143 2.87 -8.73 1.74
N ILE A 144 1.55 -8.80 1.99
CA ILE A 144 0.64 -7.69 1.70
C ILE A 144 0.93 -6.48 2.56
N LEU A 145 1.20 -6.67 3.85
CA LEU A 145 1.61 -5.57 4.73
C LEU A 145 2.88 -4.88 4.21
N THR A 146 3.88 -5.66 3.78
CA THR A 146 5.14 -5.12 3.23
C THR A 146 4.92 -4.40 1.91
N GLU A 147 4.09 -4.95 1.03
CA GLU A 147 3.75 -4.36 -0.27
C GLU A 147 2.96 -3.06 -0.09
N THR A 148 1.96 -3.06 0.80
CA THR A 148 1.18 -1.86 1.12
C THR A 148 2.06 -0.76 1.72
N ASN A 149 2.95 -1.09 2.66
CA ASN A 149 3.91 -0.13 3.22
C ASN A 149 4.87 0.43 2.17
N ARG A 150 5.35 -0.41 1.25
CA ARG A 150 6.19 0.04 0.15
C ARG A 150 5.49 1.07 -0.73
N HIS A 151 4.24 0.81 -1.10
CA HIS A 151 3.44 1.72 -1.91
C HIS A 151 2.95 2.93 -1.13
N ALA A 152 2.71 2.82 0.17
CA ALA A 152 2.47 3.96 1.05
C ALA A 152 3.67 4.94 1.03
N GLY A 153 4.90 4.43 1.14
CA GLY A 153 6.10 5.26 1.03
C GLY A 153 6.26 5.94 -0.35
N HIS A 154 5.84 5.28 -1.44
CA HIS A 154 5.76 5.93 -2.76
C HIS A 154 4.72 7.06 -2.75
N ALA A 155 3.54 6.81 -2.21
CA ALA A 155 2.47 7.79 -2.11
C ALA A 155 2.85 8.98 -1.21
N ASP A 156 3.61 8.74 -0.13
CA ASP A 156 4.13 9.78 0.75
C ASP A 156 4.96 10.81 -0.02
N ILE A 157 5.94 10.34 -0.78
CA ILE A 157 6.82 11.22 -1.56
C ILE A 157 6.04 11.95 -2.66
N LEU A 158 5.12 11.25 -3.36
CA LEU A 158 4.30 11.86 -4.39
C LEU A 158 3.37 12.93 -3.81
N ARG A 159 2.77 12.68 -2.66
CA ARG A 159 1.90 13.61 -1.96
C ARG A 159 2.65 14.86 -1.50
N GLU A 160 3.82 14.68 -0.87
CA GLU A 160 4.67 15.79 -0.44
C GLU A 160 5.08 16.69 -1.62
N GLN A 161 5.37 16.09 -2.80
CA GLN A 161 5.71 16.85 -4.01
C GLN A 161 4.52 17.62 -4.60
N LEU A 162 3.29 17.15 -4.40
CA LEU A 162 2.09 17.78 -4.96
C LEU A 162 1.65 19.01 -4.16
N ASP A 163 1.55 18.87 -2.84
CA ASP A 163 0.98 19.90 -1.98
C ASP A 163 1.71 20.11 -0.65
N GLY A 164 2.80 19.36 -0.42
CA GLY A 164 3.59 19.46 0.81
C GLY A 164 3.01 18.69 2.00
N ALA A 165 1.91 17.98 1.83
CA ALA A 165 1.32 17.21 2.91
C ALA A 165 2.16 15.97 3.24
N VAL A 166 2.44 15.76 4.54
CA VAL A 166 3.23 14.64 5.09
C VAL A 166 2.44 13.94 6.19
N GLY A 167 2.91 12.75 6.61
CA GLY A 167 2.25 11.99 7.68
C GLY A 167 1.27 10.95 7.15
N THR A 168 0.58 10.26 8.07
CA THR A 168 -0.29 9.13 7.77
C THR A 168 -1.78 9.45 7.87
N ASP A 169 -2.11 10.59 8.43
CA ASP A 169 -3.46 11.11 8.60
C ASP A 169 -3.42 12.63 8.82
N PRO A 170 -4.57 13.34 8.74
CA PRO A 170 -4.62 14.79 8.90
C PRO A 170 -4.16 15.32 10.29
N GLN A 171 -4.20 14.46 11.31
CA GLN A 171 -3.87 14.81 12.69
C GLN A 171 -2.40 14.49 13.01
N SER A 172 -1.83 13.53 12.34
CA SER A 172 -0.46 13.06 12.53
C SER A 172 0.56 13.80 11.69
N ALA A 173 0.33 15.07 11.31
CA ALA A 173 1.38 15.88 10.71
C ALA A 173 2.66 15.67 11.52
N ALA A 174 3.51 14.75 11.03
CA ALA A 174 4.49 14.00 11.81
C ALA A 174 5.66 14.84 12.33
N TRP A 175 5.60 16.14 12.12
CA TRP A 175 6.67 17.05 12.53
C TRP A 175 6.07 18.21 13.34
N PRO A 176 6.75 18.63 14.40
CA PRO A 176 6.39 19.87 15.08
C PRO A 176 6.22 20.98 14.04
N ASP A 177 5.35 21.95 14.33
CA ASP A 177 5.11 23.14 13.49
C ASP A 177 6.41 23.94 13.27
N TYR A 178 7.23 23.44 12.36
CA TYR A 178 8.37 24.20 11.88
C TYR A 178 7.91 25.14 10.76
N ASP A 179 8.37 26.39 10.83
CA ASP A 179 8.06 27.38 9.80
C ASP A 179 8.78 27.09 8.46
N ALA A 180 8.40 27.83 7.43
CA ALA A 180 8.99 27.70 6.11
C ALA A 180 10.52 27.95 6.12
N ALA A 181 11.00 28.89 6.97
CA ALA A 181 12.39 29.21 7.09
C ALA A 181 13.23 28.05 7.66
N TYR A 182 12.66 27.29 8.60
CA TYR A 182 13.28 26.06 9.10
C TYR A 182 13.48 25.04 7.98
N TRP A 183 12.45 24.79 7.18
CA TRP A 183 12.52 23.80 6.11
C TRP A 183 13.47 24.23 4.99
N GLU A 184 13.47 25.50 4.62
CA GLU A 184 14.42 26.06 3.66
C GLU A 184 15.87 25.90 4.14
N ASN A 185 16.17 26.24 5.38
CA ASN A 185 17.49 26.08 5.98
C ASN A 185 17.92 24.61 6.06
N ARG A 186 16.99 23.71 6.43
CA ARG A 186 17.24 22.27 6.46
C ARG A 186 17.59 21.74 5.07
N ARG A 187 16.81 22.09 4.05
CA ARG A 187 17.09 21.72 2.65
C ARG A 187 18.44 22.24 2.18
N ALA A 188 18.76 23.51 2.45
CA ALA A 188 20.03 24.10 2.09
C ALA A 188 21.22 23.37 2.72
N LYS A 189 21.12 22.98 4.00
CA LYS A 189 22.17 22.20 4.67
C LYS A 189 22.35 20.81 4.04
N ILE A 190 21.27 20.13 3.67
CA ILE A 190 21.32 18.82 3.01
C ILE A 190 21.98 18.96 1.63
N GLU A 191 21.59 19.97 0.84
CA GLU A 191 22.17 20.25 -0.47
C GLU A 191 23.67 20.58 -0.38
N GLN A 192 24.04 21.41 0.59
CA GLN A 192 25.47 21.74 0.84
C GLN A 192 26.27 20.47 1.18
N ALA A 193 25.74 19.61 2.04
CA ALA A 193 26.42 18.36 2.41
C ALA A 193 26.55 17.41 1.21
N ALA A 194 25.51 17.30 0.39
CA ALA A 194 25.52 16.47 -0.81
C ALA A 194 26.54 16.98 -1.84
N SER A 195 26.56 18.30 -2.07
CA SER A 195 27.53 18.95 -2.98
C SER A 195 28.97 18.79 -2.51
N ALA A 196 29.24 18.94 -1.21
CA ALA A 196 30.56 18.74 -0.64
C ALA A 196 31.07 17.30 -0.71
N ALA A 197 30.15 16.32 -0.80
CA ALA A 197 30.50 14.91 -0.93
C ALA A 197 30.80 14.49 -2.39
N ASP A 198 30.50 15.33 -3.37
CA ASP A 198 30.76 15.06 -4.80
C ASP A 198 31.92 15.89 -5.34
N PRO A 199 33.16 15.33 -5.45
CA PRO A 199 34.30 16.05 -5.93
C PRO A 199 34.21 16.59 -7.38
N ALA A 200 33.26 16.02 -8.15
CA ALA A 200 33.04 16.46 -9.54
C ALA A 200 32.17 17.73 -9.63
N ARG A 201 31.60 18.19 -8.52
CA ARG A 201 30.78 19.40 -8.41
C ARG A 201 31.44 20.53 -7.61
N ALA A 202 32.69 20.31 -7.16
CA ALA A 202 33.49 21.28 -6.43
C ALA A 202 34.24 22.28 -7.37
#